data_bffca29bfc6c8952ee34c82bf961ed00
#
_entry.id   bffca29bfc6c8952ee34c82bf961ed00
#
_cell.length_a   1.000
_cell.length_b   1.000
_cell.length_c   1.000
_cell.angle_alpha   90.00
_cell.angle_beta   90.00
_cell.angle_gamma   90.00
#
_symmetry.space_group_name_H-M   'P 1'
#
loop_
_entity.id
_entity.type
_entity.pdbx_description
1 polymer ?
#
loop_
_entity_poly.entity_id
_entity_poly.type
_entity_poly.pdbx_seq_one_letter_code
_entity_poly.pdbx_strand_id
1 'polypeptide(L)'
;QKDYKRLLSYHAVSQTGYMILGIGTAIPVGIAGGLFHMINHATYKSCLFMTAGAVERQAGTGDLSKLGGLFRAMPLTGLCFLIAAAAISGIAPLNGFFSKELVYKGTLDTGYTVFFLAAELGSFLTLASFLKLGHAVYFGERPANLKETREAPFSMLLPMGVLAAICVAFGFGARLP
;
A
#
# COMPACT_ATOMS: atom_id res chain seq x y z
N GLN A 1 -2.71 -9.94 -12.44
CA GLN A 1 -4.12 -9.60 -12.24
C GLN A 1 -4.51 -8.41 -13.11
N LYS A 2 -5.75 -8.44 -13.61
CA LYS A 2 -6.34 -7.37 -14.42
C LYS A 2 -7.39 -6.56 -13.64
N ASP A 3 -7.80 -7.02 -12.47
CA ASP A 3 -8.77 -6.35 -11.61
C ASP A 3 -8.05 -5.67 -10.43
N TYR A 4 -8.38 -4.41 -10.18
CA TYR A 4 -7.74 -3.55 -9.18
C TYR A 4 -7.91 -4.12 -7.77
N LYS A 5 -9.14 -4.39 -7.33
CA LYS A 5 -9.44 -4.89 -5.99
C LYS A 5 -8.85 -6.29 -5.76
N ARG A 6 -8.93 -7.14 -6.78
CA ARG A 6 -8.39 -8.49 -6.72
C ARG A 6 -6.86 -8.49 -6.59
N LEU A 7 -6.17 -7.57 -7.28
CA LEU A 7 -4.74 -7.36 -7.11
C LEU A 7 -4.41 -6.93 -5.67
N LEU A 8 -5.17 -5.99 -5.12
CA LEU A 8 -5.01 -5.57 -3.73
C LEU A 8 -5.23 -6.73 -2.73
N SER A 9 -6.18 -7.63 -3.00
CA SER A 9 -6.43 -8.80 -2.15
C SER A 9 -5.25 -9.76 -2.11
N TYR A 10 -4.59 -10.03 -3.25
CA TYR A 10 -3.36 -10.84 -3.27
C TYR A 10 -2.22 -10.18 -2.48
N HIS A 11 -2.09 -8.86 -2.56
CA HIS A 11 -1.14 -8.14 -1.73
C HIS A 11 -1.49 -8.19 -0.24
N ALA A 12 -2.77 -8.35 0.16
CA ALA A 12 -3.12 -8.56 1.56
C ALA A 12 -2.54 -9.87 2.10
N VAL A 13 -2.67 -10.96 1.34
CA VAL A 13 -2.08 -12.26 1.70
C VAL A 13 -0.56 -12.15 1.86
N SER A 14 0.12 -11.51 0.91
CA SER A 14 1.58 -11.29 0.98
C SER A 14 1.98 -10.50 2.23
N GLN A 15 1.25 -9.43 2.57
CA GLN A 15 1.59 -8.61 3.74
C GLN A 15 1.30 -9.34 5.07
N THR A 16 0.31 -10.23 5.11
CA THR A 16 0.10 -11.13 6.27
C THR A 16 1.32 -12.01 6.51
N GLY A 17 2.03 -12.41 5.45
CA GLY A 17 3.29 -13.13 5.57
C GLY A 17 4.35 -12.38 6.41
N TYR A 18 4.48 -11.06 6.26
CA TYR A 18 5.39 -10.25 7.09
C TYR A 18 4.97 -10.24 8.57
N MET A 19 3.67 -10.19 8.86
CA MET A 19 3.17 -10.23 10.23
C MET A 19 3.53 -11.55 10.91
N ILE A 20 3.24 -12.66 10.22
CA ILE A 20 3.54 -14.02 10.71
C ILE A 20 5.05 -14.20 10.85
N LEU A 21 5.84 -13.73 9.87
CA LEU A 21 7.29 -13.81 9.90
C LEU A 21 7.85 -13.08 11.14
N GLY A 22 7.42 -11.83 11.37
CA GLY A 22 7.86 -11.05 12.52
C GLY A 22 7.52 -11.73 13.85
N ILE A 23 6.27 -12.15 14.03
CA ILE A 23 5.82 -12.84 15.24
C ILE A 23 6.55 -14.18 15.39
N GLY A 24 6.75 -14.91 14.29
CA GLY A 24 7.41 -16.22 14.25
C GLY A 24 8.89 -16.21 14.64
N THR A 25 9.54 -15.05 14.64
CA THR A 25 10.91 -14.93 15.18
C THR A 25 11.00 -15.19 16.68
N ALA A 26 9.89 -15.08 17.39
CA ALA A 26 9.75 -15.29 18.85
C ALA A 26 10.67 -14.40 19.71
N ILE A 27 11.24 -13.33 19.14
CA ILE A 27 12.02 -12.32 19.89
C ILE A 27 11.29 -10.97 19.92
N PRO A 28 11.51 -10.13 20.96
CA PRO A 28 10.73 -8.91 21.16
C PRO A 28 10.69 -7.97 19.96
N VAL A 29 11.82 -7.75 19.27
CA VAL A 29 11.91 -6.84 18.12
C VAL A 29 11.10 -7.34 16.94
N GLY A 30 11.14 -8.63 16.64
CA GLY A 30 10.37 -9.22 15.56
C GLY A 30 8.89 -9.26 15.85
N ILE A 31 8.49 -9.62 17.08
CA ILE A 31 7.08 -9.60 17.53
C ILE A 31 6.52 -8.17 17.42
N ALA A 32 7.25 -7.18 17.95
CA ALA A 32 6.87 -5.77 17.84
C ALA A 32 6.73 -5.34 16.37
N GLY A 33 7.66 -5.75 15.50
CA GLY A 33 7.62 -5.50 14.06
C GLY A 33 6.38 -6.10 13.41
N GLY A 34 6.06 -7.36 13.70
CA GLY A 34 4.87 -8.04 13.15
C GLY A 34 3.56 -7.39 13.58
N LEU A 35 3.42 -7.05 14.87
CA LEU A 35 2.24 -6.36 15.41
C LEU A 35 2.12 -4.92 14.85
N PHE A 36 3.22 -4.18 14.81
CA PHE A 36 3.23 -2.84 14.23
C PHE A 36 2.92 -2.88 12.74
N HIS A 37 3.40 -3.90 12.02
CA HIS A 37 3.07 -4.09 10.61
C HIS A 37 1.57 -4.37 10.42
N MET A 38 0.92 -5.09 11.32
CA MET A 38 -0.52 -5.35 11.28
C MET A 38 -1.33 -4.04 11.37
N ILE A 39 -0.98 -3.14 12.30
CA ILE A 39 -1.63 -1.82 12.45
C ILE A 39 -1.42 -0.97 11.19
N ASN A 40 -0.18 -0.88 10.74
CA ASN A 40 0.17 -0.12 9.54
C ASN A 40 -0.52 -0.67 8.29
N HIS A 41 -0.55 -2.00 8.15
CA HIS A 41 -1.25 -2.68 7.07
C HIS A 41 -2.74 -2.34 7.04
N ALA A 42 -3.42 -2.37 8.19
CA ALA A 42 -4.83 -2.00 8.27
C ALA A 42 -5.05 -0.57 7.74
N THR A 43 -4.16 0.37 8.06
CA THR A 43 -4.25 1.77 7.66
C THR A 43 -4.07 1.97 6.16
N TYR A 44 -2.90 1.60 5.61
CA TYR A 44 -2.65 1.83 4.17
C TYR A 44 -3.49 0.92 3.28
N LYS A 45 -3.88 -0.26 3.75
CA LYS A 45 -4.71 -1.18 2.98
C LYS A 45 -6.14 -0.68 2.82
N SER A 46 -6.73 -0.17 3.90
CA SER A 46 -8.05 0.46 3.85
C SER A 46 -8.03 1.67 2.90
N CYS A 47 -6.99 2.51 2.96
CA CYS A 47 -6.81 3.61 2.02
C CYS A 47 -6.78 3.12 0.56
N LEU A 48 -5.97 2.09 0.25
CA LEU A 48 -5.85 1.53 -1.10
C LEU A 48 -7.18 0.94 -1.62
N PHE A 49 -7.93 0.22 -0.77
CA PHE A 49 -9.25 -0.29 -1.17
C PHE A 49 -10.27 0.81 -1.40
N MET A 50 -10.21 1.88 -0.59
CA MET A 50 -11.06 3.05 -0.80
C MET A 50 -10.72 3.77 -2.10
N THR A 51 -9.43 3.93 -2.45
CA THR A 51 -9.03 4.52 -3.74
C THR A 51 -9.49 3.65 -4.91
N ALA A 52 -9.39 2.32 -4.79
CA ALA A 52 -9.91 1.40 -5.82
C ALA A 52 -11.43 1.51 -5.96
N GLY A 53 -12.16 1.62 -4.84
CA GLY A 53 -13.62 1.83 -4.85
C GLY A 53 -14.02 3.18 -5.45
N ALA A 54 -13.25 4.24 -5.18
CA ALA A 54 -13.44 5.56 -5.76
C ALA A 54 -13.25 5.54 -7.28
N VAL A 55 -12.17 4.92 -7.75
CA VAL A 55 -11.90 4.74 -9.19
C VAL A 55 -13.01 3.94 -9.86
N GLU A 56 -13.39 2.79 -9.28
CA GLU A 56 -14.44 1.95 -9.87
C GLU A 56 -15.79 2.68 -9.94
N ARG A 57 -16.15 3.45 -8.91
CA ARG A 57 -17.38 4.26 -8.90
C ARG A 57 -17.38 5.34 -9.98
N GLN A 58 -16.25 6.02 -10.20
CA GLN A 58 -16.17 7.15 -11.12
C GLN A 58 -15.89 6.71 -12.58
N ALA A 59 -15.15 5.64 -12.78
CA ALA A 59 -14.80 5.10 -14.09
C ALA A 59 -15.78 4.01 -14.57
N GLY A 60 -16.65 3.50 -13.69
CA GLY A 60 -17.59 2.41 -14.01
C GLY A 60 -16.93 1.04 -14.15
N THR A 61 -15.63 0.92 -13.86
CA THR A 61 -14.89 -0.34 -14.03
C THR A 61 -13.69 -0.41 -13.09
N GLY A 62 -13.36 -1.63 -12.61
CA GLY A 62 -12.13 -1.97 -11.91
C GLY A 62 -11.10 -2.69 -12.80
N ASP A 63 -11.39 -2.90 -14.07
CA ASP A 63 -10.52 -3.57 -15.04
C ASP A 63 -9.35 -2.63 -15.42
N LEU A 64 -8.14 -2.99 -15.01
CA LEU A 64 -6.92 -2.21 -15.24
C LEU A 64 -6.61 -2.00 -16.74
N SER A 65 -7.09 -2.89 -17.63
CA SER A 65 -6.89 -2.74 -19.06
C SER A 65 -7.77 -1.65 -19.69
N LYS A 66 -8.79 -1.19 -18.95
CA LYS A 66 -9.74 -0.14 -19.37
C LYS A 66 -9.53 1.18 -18.63
N LEU A 67 -8.58 1.23 -17.71
CA LEU A 67 -8.21 2.42 -16.93
C LEU A 67 -6.98 3.10 -17.52
N GLY A 68 -6.73 4.35 -17.14
CA GLY A 68 -5.53 5.10 -17.53
C GLY A 68 -5.70 6.61 -17.33
N GLY A 69 -4.59 7.31 -17.04
CA GLY A 69 -4.51 8.76 -17.03
C GLY A 69 -5.44 9.47 -16.04
N LEU A 70 -5.90 8.78 -14.99
CA LEU A 70 -6.90 9.31 -14.06
C LEU A 70 -6.33 10.35 -13.08
N PHE A 71 -5.02 10.52 -12.98
CA PHE A 71 -4.43 11.46 -12.02
C PHE A 71 -4.92 12.90 -12.25
N ARG A 72 -5.10 13.30 -13.52
CA ARG A 72 -5.62 14.65 -13.86
C ARG A 72 -7.10 14.84 -13.52
N ALA A 73 -7.88 13.76 -13.49
CA ALA A 73 -9.31 13.79 -13.20
C ALA A 73 -9.61 13.58 -11.71
N MET A 74 -8.76 12.81 -11.04
CA MET A 74 -8.90 12.38 -9.65
C MET A 74 -7.59 12.62 -8.88
N PRO A 75 -7.11 13.87 -8.78
CA PRO A 75 -5.79 14.16 -8.19
C PRO A 75 -5.73 13.84 -6.70
N LEU A 76 -6.79 14.08 -5.92
CA LEU A 76 -6.81 13.79 -4.49
C LEU A 76 -6.86 12.28 -4.23
N THR A 77 -7.69 11.55 -4.98
CA THR A 77 -7.72 10.07 -4.94
C THR A 77 -6.36 9.52 -5.35
N GLY A 78 -5.74 10.06 -6.41
CA GLY A 78 -4.40 9.65 -6.87
C GLY A 78 -3.31 9.93 -5.84
N LEU A 79 -3.36 11.06 -5.14
CA LEU A 79 -2.42 11.38 -4.07
C LEU A 79 -2.56 10.41 -2.88
N CYS A 80 -3.78 10.11 -2.44
CA CYS A 80 -4.03 9.12 -1.39
C CYS A 80 -3.50 7.74 -1.80
N PHE A 81 -3.71 7.34 -3.07
CA PHE A 81 -3.14 6.11 -3.62
C PHE A 81 -1.61 6.11 -3.54
N LEU A 82 -0.93 7.18 -4.00
CA LEU A 82 0.53 7.26 -4.00
C LEU A 82 1.12 7.14 -2.61
N ILE A 83 0.54 7.84 -1.61
CA ILE A 83 0.99 7.76 -0.22
C ILE A 83 0.81 6.32 0.32
N ALA A 84 -0.36 5.72 0.13
CA ALA A 84 -0.63 4.38 0.63
C ALA A 84 0.18 3.29 -0.13
N ALA A 85 0.42 3.46 -1.44
CA ALA A 85 1.26 2.59 -2.25
C ALA A 85 2.74 2.68 -1.85
N ALA A 86 3.24 3.87 -1.55
CA ALA A 86 4.58 4.07 -1.01
C ALA A 86 4.71 3.45 0.40
N ALA A 87 3.69 3.60 1.25
CA ALA A 87 3.66 3.01 2.59
C ALA A 87 3.71 1.48 2.53
N ILE A 88 2.84 0.81 1.77
CA ILE A 88 2.85 -0.66 1.64
C ILE A 88 4.14 -1.18 1.01
N SER A 89 4.76 -0.41 0.12
CA SER A 89 6.05 -0.76 -0.49
C SER A 89 7.23 -0.64 0.47
N GLY A 90 7.05 0.02 1.61
CA GLY A 90 8.12 0.23 2.59
C GLY A 90 9.06 1.38 2.22
N ILE A 91 8.53 2.46 1.61
CA ILE A 91 9.33 3.64 1.27
C ILE A 91 9.42 4.56 2.51
N ALA A 92 10.65 4.90 2.91
CA ALA A 92 10.89 5.89 3.96
C ALA A 92 10.39 7.30 3.49
N PRO A 93 9.85 8.12 4.38
CA PRO A 93 9.69 7.97 5.82
C PRO A 93 8.29 7.47 6.27
N LEU A 94 7.60 6.67 5.45
CA LEU A 94 6.24 6.23 5.75
C LEU A 94 6.22 5.07 6.76
N ASN A 95 5.07 4.85 7.39
CA ASN A 95 4.87 3.88 8.46
C ASN A 95 5.23 2.43 8.09
N GLY A 96 4.99 2.03 6.84
CA GLY A 96 5.31 0.69 6.34
C GLY A 96 6.81 0.37 6.32
N PHE A 97 7.67 1.38 6.14
CA PHE A 97 9.12 1.23 6.20
C PHE A 97 9.57 0.74 7.59
N PHE A 98 9.20 1.44 8.64
CA PHE A 98 9.64 1.13 10.01
C PHE A 98 9.14 -0.23 10.50
N SER A 99 7.90 -0.60 10.16
CA SER A 99 7.38 -1.91 10.55
C SER A 99 8.10 -3.06 9.84
N LYS A 100 8.44 -2.91 8.56
CA LYS A 100 9.23 -3.89 7.81
C LYS A 100 10.66 -3.98 8.34
N GLU A 101 11.29 -2.85 8.63
CA GLU A 101 12.63 -2.79 9.21
C GLU A 101 12.73 -3.61 10.51
N LEU A 102 11.74 -3.48 11.41
CA LEU A 102 11.69 -4.28 12.63
C LEU A 102 11.52 -5.78 12.35
N VAL A 103 10.71 -6.17 11.35
CA VAL A 103 10.58 -7.57 10.94
C VAL A 103 11.89 -8.09 10.37
N TYR A 104 12.58 -7.32 9.54
CA TYR A 104 13.87 -7.68 8.96
C TYR A 104 14.93 -7.85 10.03
N LYS A 105 15.00 -6.89 10.98
CA LYS A 105 15.91 -6.98 12.13
C LYS A 105 15.64 -8.25 12.94
N GLY A 106 14.38 -8.53 13.27
CA GLY A 106 14.00 -9.73 14.02
C GLY A 106 14.43 -11.02 13.32
N THR A 107 14.29 -11.09 11.99
CA THR A 107 14.72 -12.26 11.20
C THR A 107 16.25 -12.42 11.15
N LEU A 108 16.98 -11.31 11.06
CA LEU A 108 18.45 -11.35 11.08
C LEU A 108 19.00 -11.71 12.45
N ASP A 109 18.46 -11.12 13.52
CA ASP A 109 18.90 -11.36 14.91
C ASP A 109 18.68 -12.83 15.33
N THR A 110 17.72 -13.54 14.70
CA THR A 110 17.49 -14.97 14.92
C THR A 110 18.29 -15.89 13.97
N GLY A 111 19.07 -15.33 13.04
CA GLY A 111 19.86 -16.09 12.06
C GLY A 111 19.04 -16.66 10.91
N TYR A 112 17.76 -16.27 10.75
CA TYR A 112 16.89 -16.75 9.65
C TYR A 112 17.13 -15.98 8.35
N THR A 113 18.37 -15.98 7.86
CA THR A 113 18.81 -15.23 6.66
C THR A 113 17.98 -15.53 5.42
N VAL A 114 17.55 -16.78 5.22
CA VAL A 114 16.73 -17.16 4.06
C VAL A 114 15.37 -16.45 4.09
N PHE A 115 14.74 -16.36 5.26
CA PHE A 115 13.48 -15.65 5.43
C PHE A 115 13.64 -14.13 5.30
N PHE A 116 14.75 -13.58 5.77
CA PHE A 116 15.11 -12.18 5.53
C PHE A 116 15.20 -11.88 4.03
N LEU A 117 15.98 -12.66 3.28
CA LEU A 117 16.12 -12.46 1.84
C LEU A 117 14.78 -12.61 1.09
N ALA A 118 13.96 -13.58 1.49
CA ALA A 118 12.62 -13.75 0.92
C ALA A 118 11.71 -12.54 1.21
N ALA A 119 11.78 -11.97 2.40
CA ALA A 119 11.02 -10.79 2.78
C ALA A 119 11.48 -9.55 2.01
N GLU A 120 12.78 -9.32 1.88
CA GLU A 120 13.36 -8.23 1.06
C GLU A 120 12.91 -8.34 -0.40
N LEU A 121 13.05 -9.53 -1.00
CA LEU A 121 12.58 -9.78 -2.37
C LEU A 121 11.08 -9.51 -2.51
N GLY A 122 10.27 -9.95 -1.54
CA GLY A 122 8.83 -9.69 -1.49
C GLY A 122 8.50 -8.20 -1.44
N SER A 123 9.32 -7.40 -0.73
CA SER A 123 9.17 -5.94 -0.65
C SER A 123 9.46 -5.28 -2.00
N PHE A 124 10.53 -5.69 -2.64
CA PHE A 124 10.89 -5.22 -3.98
C PHE A 124 9.80 -5.53 -5.02
N LEU A 125 9.28 -6.77 -5.01
CA LEU A 125 8.18 -7.19 -5.90
C LEU A 125 6.88 -6.41 -5.59
N THR A 126 6.64 -6.08 -4.33
CA THR A 126 5.51 -5.22 -3.93
C THR A 126 5.64 -3.84 -4.55
N LEU A 127 6.81 -3.20 -4.45
CA LEU A 127 7.08 -1.90 -5.07
C LEU A 127 6.85 -1.95 -6.58
N ALA A 128 7.44 -2.93 -7.27
CA ALA A 128 7.28 -3.10 -8.71
C ALA A 128 5.81 -3.26 -9.13
N SER A 129 5.04 -4.03 -8.35
CA SER A 129 3.61 -4.22 -8.57
C SER A 129 2.79 -2.94 -8.39
N PHE A 130 3.08 -2.14 -7.35
CA PHE A 130 2.38 -0.87 -7.12
C PHE A 130 2.79 0.23 -8.11
N LEU A 131 4.02 0.25 -8.60
CA LEU A 131 4.44 1.13 -9.71
C LEU A 131 3.65 0.79 -10.98
N LYS A 132 3.54 -0.51 -11.32
CA LYS A 132 2.74 -0.97 -12.46
C LYS A 132 1.26 -0.61 -12.29
N LEU A 133 0.69 -0.82 -11.10
CA LEU A 133 -0.69 -0.48 -10.80
C LEU A 133 -0.94 1.03 -10.91
N GLY A 134 -0.08 1.85 -10.32
CA GLY A 134 -0.16 3.29 -10.39
C GLY A 134 -0.08 3.81 -11.82
N HIS A 135 0.86 3.27 -12.62
CA HIS A 135 0.94 3.60 -14.04
C HIS A 135 -0.34 3.24 -14.79
N ALA A 136 -0.86 2.02 -14.60
CA ALA A 136 -2.04 1.54 -15.31
C ALA A 136 -3.30 2.35 -14.99
N VAL A 137 -3.44 2.88 -13.76
CA VAL A 137 -4.65 3.60 -13.34
C VAL A 137 -4.51 5.11 -13.49
N TYR A 138 -3.37 5.67 -13.04
CA TYR A 138 -3.25 7.12 -12.85
C TYR A 138 -2.38 7.81 -13.89
N PHE A 139 -1.36 7.16 -14.46
CA PHE A 139 -0.35 7.80 -15.30
C PHE A 139 -0.31 7.34 -16.76
N GLY A 140 -1.01 6.28 -17.13
CA GLY A 140 -1.14 5.83 -18.51
C GLY A 140 -1.99 6.77 -19.38
N GLU A 141 -2.16 6.44 -20.65
CA GLU A 141 -3.07 7.17 -21.53
C GLU A 141 -4.52 7.04 -21.05
N ARG A 142 -5.25 8.15 -21.09
CA ARG A 142 -6.64 8.20 -20.66
C ARG A 142 -7.57 7.73 -21.80
N PRO A 143 -8.28 6.60 -21.65
CA PRO A 143 -9.25 6.14 -22.65
C PRO A 143 -10.34 7.17 -22.91
N ALA A 144 -10.86 7.22 -24.15
CA ALA A 144 -11.84 8.22 -24.56
C ALA A 144 -13.15 8.17 -23.75
N ASN A 145 -13.55 6.97 -23.33
CA ASN A 145 -14.74 6.73 -22.50
C ASN A 145 -14.60 7.23 -21.05
N LEU A 146 -13.38 7.57 -20.60
CA LEU A 146 -13.14 8.09 -19.26
C LEU A 146 -12.96 9.62 -19.20
N LYS A 147 -13.18 10.34 -20.33
CA LYS A 147 -12.98 11.80 -20.39
C LYS A 147 -13.85 12.57 -19.41
N GLU A 148 -15.05 12.08 -19.10
CA GLU A 148 -16.00 12.69 -18.16
C GLU A 148 -15.80 12.28 -16.70
N THR A 149 -14.84 11.40 -16.41
CA THR A 149 -14.53 10.99 -15.03
C THR A 149 -14.11 12.20 -14.21
N ARG A 150 -14.68 12.33 -13.01
CA ARG A 150 -14.42 13.43 -12.06
C ARG A 150 -13.88 12.87 -10.76
N GLU A 151 -13.41 13.78 -9.89
CA GLU A 151 -12.94 13.41 -8.55
C GLU A 151 -14.04 12.73 -7.73
N ALA A 152 -13.64 11.87 -6.81
CA ALA A 152 -14.54 11.21 -5.87
C ALA A 152 -15.27 12.22 -4.97
N PRO A 153 -16.51 11.92 -4.52
CA PRO A 153 -17.23 12.81 -3.61
C PRO A 153 -16.50 12.95 -2.27
N PHE A 154 -16.69 14.09 -1.61
CA PHE A 154 -16.01 14.42 -0.35
C PHE A 154 -16.17 13.34 0.73
N SER A 155 -17.33 12.69 0.78
CA SER A 155 -17.61 11.57 1.71
C SER A 155 -16.67 10.36 1.52
N MET A 156 -16.08 10.19 0.33
CA MET A 156 -15.06 9.17 0.06
C MET A 156 -13.64 9.74 0.23
N LEU A 157 -13.42 11.00 -0.12
CA LEU A 157 -12.13 11.66 -0.02
C LEU A 157 -11.69 11.85 1.43
N LEU A 158 -12.60 12.22 2.32
CA LEU A 158 -12.29 12.49 3.72
C LEU A 158 -11.64 11.27 4.42
N PRO A 159 -12.26 10.07 4.43
CA PRO A 159 -11.64 8.92 5.08
C PRO A 159 -10.35 8.48 4.39
N MET A 160 -10.23 8.56 3.06
CA MET A 160 -8.98 8.28 2.35
C MET A 160 -7.86 9.25 2.78
N GLY A 161 -8.18 10.55 2.86
CA GLY A 161 -7.25 11.58 3.29
C GLY A 161 -6.77 11.38 4.73
N VAL A 162 -7.69 11.03 5.65
CA VAL A 162 -7.35 10.71 7.05
C VAL A 162 -6.40 9.51 7.11
N LEU A 163 -6.70 8.42 6.40
CA LEU A 163 -5.85 7.23 6.39
C LEU A 163 -4.46 7.51 5.78
N ALA A 164 -4.40 8.29 4.69
CA ALA A 164 -3.14 8.71 4.10
C ALA A 164 -2.32 9.59 5.06
N ALA A 165 -2.98 10.52 5.76
CA ALA A 165 -2.33 11.35 6.78
C ALA A 165 -1.78 10.51 7.95
N ILE A 166 -2.51 9.48 8.40
CA ILE A 166 -2.02 8.54 9.42
C ILE A 166 -0.78 7.79 8.93
N CYS A 167 -0.73 7.34 7.66
CA CYS A 167 0.47 6.69 7.09
C CYS A 167 1.71 7.60 7.20
N VAL A 168 1.54 8.89 6.94
CA VAL A 168 2.62 9.89 7.05
C VAL A 168 2.95 10.16 8.54
N ALA A 169 1.95 10.42 9.37
CA ALA A 169 2.13 10.75 10.77
C ALA A 169 2.83 9.62 11.55
N PHE A 170 2.41 8.38 11.36
CA PHE A 170 3.05 7.22 12.01
C PHE A 170 4.46 6.95 11.48
N GLY A 171 4.73 7.31 10.22
CA GLY A 171 6.08 7.25 9.68
C GLY A 171 7.04 8.24 10.35
N PHE A 172 6.63 9.49 10.48
CA PHE A 172 7.42 10.50 11.17
C PHE A 172 7.46 10.26 12.68
N GLY A 173 6.35 9.82 13.29
CA GLY A 173 6.25 9.51 14.72
C GLY A 173 7.13 8.34 15.16
N ALA A 174 7.39 7.36 14.29
CA ALA A 174 8.29 6.25 14.57
C ALA A 174 9.77 6.65 14.75
N ARG A 175 10.13 7.90 14.42
CA ARG A 175 11.48 8.47 14.63
C ARG A 175 11.61 9.22 15.97
N LEU A 176 10.51 9.43 16.67
CA LEU A 176 10.58 10.03 18.00
C LEU A 176 11.04 8.95 18.98
N PRO A 177 12.06 9.24 19.83
CA PRO A 177 12.64 8.31 20.78
C PRO A 177 11.62 7.88 21.85
#